data_9c694d9aaa0bd49e57fc874d3916fafc
#
_entry.id   9c694d9aaa0bd49e57fc874d3916fafc
#
_cell.length_a   1.000
_cell.length_b   1.000
_cell.length_c   1.000
_cell.angle_alpha   90.00
_cell.angle_beta   90.00
_cell.angle_gamma   90.00
#
_symmetry.space_group_name_H-M   'P 1'
#
loop_
_entity.id
_entity.type
_entity.pdbx_description
1 polymer ?
#
loop_
_entity_poly.entity_id
_entity_poly.type
_entity_poly.pdbx_seq_one_letter_code
_entity_poly.pdbx_strand_id
1 'polypeptide(L)'
;VAKVRFMRDVEAWYALACAQLGGRAGMRLLEAFQQPAAVFAATPHDWMAKAKLSAAACNRLVEAANRDHAGELDRLARVGIRVIGLRDDDYPARLHTIFDPPIALFVKGTLLPADQQAIAIVGSRRASPYGRHVAAELAAGLAQHGFTVVSGMALGADAAAHEGCLRASGRTIAVLAGGVDVIYPPEHASLYQRIAATGAVISEALPGAPSLRGSFPVRNRIISGLSVGVVVV
;
A
#
# COMPACT_ATOMS: atom_id res chain seq x y z
N VAL A 1 -25.53 -4.88 24.46
CA VAL A 1 -24.26 -5.62 24.66
C VAL A 1 -23.82 -6.09 23.29
N ALA A 2 -22.84 -5.42 22.66
CA ALA A 2 -22.30 -5.84 21.38
C ALA A 2 -21.63 -7.22 21.57
N LYS A 3 -22.06 -8.23 20.81
CA LYS A 3 -21.40 -9.53 20.77
C LYS A 3 -19.96 -9.30 20.34
N VAL A 4 -18.98 -9.65 21.17
CA VAL A 4 -17.59 -9.75 20.79
C VAL A 4 -17.51 -10.79 19.65
N ARG A 5 -17.36 -10.32 18.42
CA ARG A 5 -17.16 -11.19 17.25
C ARG A 5 -15.68 -11.57 17.26
N PHE A 6 -15.38 -12.85 17.35
CA PHE A 6 -14.02 -13.34 17.16
C PHE A 6 -13.64 -13.07 15.70
N MET A 7 -12.68 -12.19 15.48
CA MET A 7 -12.23 -11.74 14.17
C MET A 7 -10.87 -12.37 13.88
N ARG A 8 -10.70 -12.97 12.70
CA ARG A 8 -9.37 -13.43 12.25
C ARG A 8 -8.48 -12.21 12.04
N ASP A 9 -7.16 -12.34 12.17
CA ASP A 9 -6.24 -11.20 12.06
C ASP A 9 -6.39 -10.48 10.70
N VAL A 10 -6.51 -11.20 9.60
CA VAL A 10 -6.72 -10.59 8.27
C VAL A 10 -8.03 -9.79 8.20
N GLU A 11 -9.11 -10.27 8.84
CA GLU A 11 -10.38 -9.53 8.92
C GLU A 11 -10.22 -8.26 9.76
N ALA A 12 -9.46 -8.34 10.85
CA ALA A 12 -9.18 -7.21 11.72
C ALA A 12 -8.30 -6.15 11.02
N TRP A 13 -7.29 -6.56 10.24
CA TRP A 13 -6.51 -5.64 9.42
C TRP A 13 -7.38 -4.94 8.37
N TYR A 14 -8.23 -5.69 7.67
CA TYR A 14 -9.14 -5.13 6.69
C TYR A 14 -10.14 -4.15 7.35
N ALA A 15 -10.70 -4.50 8.51
CA ALA A 15 -11.59 -3.63 9.27
C ALA A 15 -10.89 -2.34 9.75
N LEU A 16 -9.63 -2.42 10.20
CA LEU A 16 -8.83 -1.24 10.54
C LEU A 16 -8.61 -0.32 9.33
N ALA A 17 -8.32 -0.91 8.15
CA ALA A 17 -8.22 -0.14 6.92
C ALA A 17 -9.56 0.54 6.57
N CYS A 18 -10.70 -0.15 6.72
CA CYS A 18 -12.04 0.41 6.50
C CYS A 18 -12.36 1.60 7.43
N ALA A 19 -11.81 1.61 8.63
CA ALA A 19 -12.02 2.72 9.58
C ALA A 19 -11.29 4.02 9.16
N GLN A 20 -10.32 3.97 8.24
CA GLN A 20 -9.61 5.12 7.68
C GLN A 20 -9.12 6.11 8.75
N LEU A 21 -8.50 5.61 9.80
CA LEU A 21 -8.08 6.43 10.96
C LEU A 21 -6.81 7.26 10.69
N GLY A 22 -6.05 6.93 9.65
CA GLY A 22 -4.69 7.37 9.42
C GLY A 22 -3.67 6.58 10.26
N GLY A 23 -2.43 6.50 9.77
CA GLY A 23 -1.40 5.63 10.35
C GLY A 23 -1.11 5.92 11.81
N ARG A 24 -1.01 7.20 12.20
CA ARG A 24 -0.72 7.58 13.60
C ARG A 24 -1.79 7.13 14.60
N ALA A 25 -3.06 7.21 14.24
CA ALA A 25 -4.14 6.73 15.11
C ALA A 25 -4.16 5.21 15.17
N GLY A 26 -3.93 4.55 14.04
CA GLY A 26 -3.75 3.11 13.97
C GLY A 26 -2.55 2.62 14.78
N MET A 27 -1.40 3.31 14.73
CA MET A 27 -0.24 3.00 15.54
C MET A 27 -0.57 3.03 17.04
N ARG A 28 -1.24 4.10 17.53
CA ARG A 28 -1.65 4.17 18.94
C ARG A 28 -2.58 3.02 19.35
N LEU A 29 -3.48 2.60 18.45
CA LEU A 29 -4.31 1.41 18.70
C LEU A 29 -3.46 0.15 18.86
N LEU A 30 -2.52 -0.08 17.95
CA LEU A 30 -1.65 -1.26 18.01
C LEU A 30 -0.66 -1.21 19.17
N GLU A 31 -0.21 -0.05 19.60
CA GLU A 31 0.57 0.13 20.84
C GLU A 31 -0.25 -0.23 22.09
N ALA A 32 -1.52 0.19 22.12
CA ALA A 32 -2.41 -0.04 23.27
C ALA A 32 -2.93 -1.48 23.36
N PHE A 33 -3.23 -2.12 22.25
CA PHE A 33 -3.94 -3.40 22.19
C PHE A 33 -3.11 -4.56 21.63
N GLN A 34 -1.91 -4.28 21.12
CA GLN A 34 -0.92 -5.24 20.61
C GLN A 34 -1.35 -5.99 19.35
N GLN A 35 -2.55 -6.54 19.28
CA GLN A 35 -3.07 -7.34 18.18
C GLN A 35 -4.26 -6.64 17.50
N PRO A 36 -4.39 -6.74 16.16
CA PRO A 36 -5.50 -6.12 15.43
C PRO A 36 -6.87 -6.63 15.91
N ALA A 37 -7.00 -7.92 16.18
CA ALA A 37 -8.25 -8.50 16.69
C ALA A 37 -8.59 -7.99 18.10
N ALA A 38 -7.60 -7.73 18.95
CA ALA A 38 -7.81 -7.18 20.29
C ALA A 38 -8.35 -5.74 20.27
N VAL A 39 -8.06 -4.97 19.21
CA VAL A 39 -8.69 -3.66 19.00
C VAL A 39 -10.21 -3.80 18.94
N PHE A 40 -10.71 -4.76 18.19
CA PHE A 40 -12.16 -4.97 18.01
C PHE A 40 -12.84 -5.73 19.15
N ALA A 41 -12.05 -6.34 20.03
CA ALA A 41 -12.55 -6.89 21.28
C ALA A 41 -12.71 -5.83 22.39
N ALA A 42 -12.08 -4.65 22.23
CA ALA A 42 -12.14 -3.55 23.17
C ALA A 42 -13.36 -2.65 22.95
N THR A 43 -13.70 -1.84 23.95
CA THR A 43 -14.83 -0.92 23.91
C THR A 43 -14.42 0.46 23.36
N PRO A 44 -15.36 1.28 22.87
CA PRO A 44 -15.10 2.68 22.53
C PRO A 44 -14.47 3.50 23.66
N HIS A 45 -14.84 3.20 24.92
CA HIS A 45 -14.22 3.80 26.09
C HIS A 45 -12.74 3.45 26.20
N ASP A 46 -12.37 2.18 25.96
CA ASP A 46 -10.97 1.75 25.97
C ASP A 46 -10.16 2.42 24.85
N TRP A 47 -10.73 2.57 23.65
CA TRP A 47 -10.06 3.26 22.53
C TRP A 47 -9.78 4.74 22.85
N MET A 48 -10.74 5.42 23.49
CA MET A 48 -10.54 6.80 23.95
C MET A 48 -9.51 6.88 25.07
N ALA A 49 -9.60 6.01 26.06
CA ALA A 49 -8.73 6.05 27.24
C ALA A 49 -7.27 5.67 26.90
N LYS A 50 -7.06 4.55 26.20
CA LYS A 50 -5.75 3.95 25.97
C LYS A 50 -5.07 4.46 24.69
N ALA A 51 -5.83 4.59 23.58
CA ALA A 51 -5.30 5.02 22.29
C ALA A 51 -5.55 6.49 21.97
N LYS A 52 -6.19 7.25 22.87
CA LYS A 52 -6.49 8.68 22.71
C LYS A 52 -7.25 8.99 21.41
N LEU A 53 -8.21 8.14 21.07
CA LEU A 53 -9.03 8.38 19.88
C LEU A 53 -10.14 9.39 20.18
N SER A 54 -10.52 10.15 19.14
CA SER A 54 -11.70 11.00 19.19
C SER A 54 -12.98 10.17 19.07
N ALA A 55 -14.11 10.72 19.53
CA ALA A 55 -15.42 10.07 19.37
C ALA A 55 -15.73 9.74 17.90
N ALA A 56 -15.38 10.64 16.95
CA ALA A 56 -15.56 10.39 15.53
C ALA A 56 -14.73 9.20 15.01
N ALA A 57 -13.50 9.04 15.51
CA ALA A 57 -12.65 7.89 15.19
C ALA A 57 -13.23 6.58 15.77
N CYS A 58 -13.75 6.62 17.01
CA CYS A 58 -14.42 5.48 17.63
C CYS A 58 -15.67 5.06 16.82
N ASN A 59 -16.48 6.02 16.37
CA ASN A 59 -17.65 5.71 15.54
C ASN A 59 -17.25 4.99 14.24
N ARG A 60 -16.20 5.43 13.55
CA ARG A 60 -15.69 4.74 12.35
C ARG A 60 -15.21 3.31 12.66
N LEU A 61 -14.58 3.09 13.80
CA LEU A 61 -14.20 1.72 14.23
C LEU A 61 -15.42 0.85 14.49
N VAL A 62 -16.46 1.39 15.15
CA VAL A 62 -17.72 0.66 15.37
C VAL A 62 -18.39 0.31 14.05
N GLU A 63 -18.46 1.25 13.12
CA GLU A 63 -18.98 1.01 11.77
C GLU A 63 -18.19 -0.08 11.04
N ALA A 64 -16.85 0.00 11.09
CA ALA A 64 -15.98 -1.00 10.50
C ALA A 64 -16.18 -2.38 11.15
N ALA A 65 -16.27 -2.46 12.48
CA ALA A 65 -16.49 -3.73 13.19
C ALA A 65 -17.82 -4.42 12.83
N ASN A 66 -18.84 -3.66 12.48
CA ASN A 66 -20.18 -4.17 12.17
C ASN A 66 -20.37 -4.62 10.71
N ARG A 67 -19.39 -4.39 9.84
CA ARG A 67 -19.44 -4.85 8.45
C ARG A 67 -19.13 -6.33 8.34
N ASP A 68 -19.70 -6.99 7.35
CA ASP A 68 -19.27 -8.32 6.95
C ASP A 68 -18.07 -8.20 5.98
N HIS A 69 -16.88 -8.56 6.47
CA HIS A 69 -15.66 -8.49 5.70
C HIS A 69 -15.30 -9.81 5.00
N ALA A 70 -15.92 -10.93 5.40
CA ALA A 70 -15.53 -12.24 4.89
C ALA A 70 -15.76 -12.36 3.37
N GLY A 71 -16.95 -11.96 2.89
CA GLY A 71 -17.26 -11.99 1.47
C GLY A 71 -16.33 -11.11 0.61
N GLU A 72 -15.94 -9.96 1.14
CA GLU A 72 -15.00 -9.06 0.44
C GLU A 72 -13.57 -9.63 0.42
N LEU A 73 -13.09 -10.18 1.54
CA LEU A 73 -11.80 -10.85 1.60
C LEU A 73 -11.73 -12.06 0.66
N ASP A 74 -12.81 -12.84 0.57
CA ASP A 74 -12.91 -13.95 -0.38
C ASP A 74 -12.89 -13.45 -1.84
N ARG A 75 -13.54 -12.31 -2.12
CA ARG A 75 -13.48 -11.68 -3.45
C ARG A 75 -12.05 -11.26 -3.78
N LEU A 76 -11.36 -10.59 -2.85
CA LEU A 76 -9.98 -10.15 -3.02
C LEU A 76 -9.03 -11.34 -3.25
N ALA A 77 -9.17 -12.39 -2.45
CA ALA A 77 -8.36 -13.60 -2.60
C ALA A 77 -8.53 -14.25 -3.99
N ARG A 78 -9.76 -14.32 -4.50
CA ARG A 78 -10.05 -14.86 -5.84
C ARG A 78 -9.37 -14.11 -6.97
N VAL A 79 -9.15 -12.80 -6.81
CA VAL A 79 -8.43 -11.97 -7.80
C VAL A 79 -6.95 -11.80 -7.46
N GLY A 80 -6.43 -12.57 -6.51
CA GLY A 80 -5.03 -12.59 -6.12
C GLY A 80 -4.57 -11.34 -5.36
N ILE A 81 -5.46 -10.68 -4.62
CA ILE A 81 -5.14 -9.54 -3.77
C ILE A 81 -5.09 -10.02 -2.31
N ARG A 82 -3.97 -9.73 -1.65
CA ARG A 82 -3.77 -10.01 -0.22
C ARG A 82 -3.85 -8.73 0.59
N VAL A 83 -4.26 -8.85 1.85
CA VAL A 83 -4.16 -7.79 2.86
C VAL A 83 -2.98 -8.12 3.75
N ILE A 84 -2.07 -7.17 3.90
CA ILE A 84 -0.89 -7.28 4.77
C ILE A 84 -0.98 -6.16 5.81
N GLY A 85 -1.08 -6.52 7.06
CA GLY A 85 -1.17 -5.57 8.16
C GLY A 85 0.20 -5.11 8.65
N LEU A 86 0.23 -3.99 9.35
CA LEU A 86 1.46 -3.35 9.83
C LEU A 86 2.35 -4.28 10.68
N ARG A 87 1.79 -5.30 11.34
CA ARG A 87 2.53 -6.23 12.20
C ARG A 87 2.72 -7.63 11.59
N ASP A 88 2.32 -7.81 10.35
CA ASP A 88 2.54 -9.07 9.65
C ASP A 88 4.01 -9.16 9.21
N ASP A 89 4.57 -10.35 9.20
CA ASP A 89 5.98 -10.61 8.83
C ASP A 89 6.29 -10.16 7.39
N ASP A 90 5.29 -10.22 6.51
CA ASP A 90 5.38 -9.78 5.10
C ASP A 90 5.31 -8.25 4.92
N TYR A 91 5.06 -7.48 6.01
CA TYR A 91 4.98 -6.03 5.89
C TYR A 91 6.37 -5.42 5.63
N PRO A 92 6.49 -4.50 4.65
CA PRO A 92 7.79 -3.92 4.31
C PRO A 92 8.45 -3.20 5.49
N ALA A 93 9.59 -3.73 5.94
CA ALA A 93 10.27 -3.24 7.14
C ALA A 93 10.57 -1.73 7.13
N ARG A 94 10.92 -1.19 5.95
CA ARG A 94 11.18 0.25 5.79
C ARG A 94 9.96 1.12 6.07
N LEU A 95 8.75 0.65 5.79
CA LEU A 95 7.53 1.43 6.05
C LEU A 95 7.24 1.61 7.53
N HIS A 96 7.79 0.78 8.42
CA HIS A 96 7.67 0.99 9.86
C HIS A 96 8.33 2.29 10.33
N THR A 97 9.33 2.78 9.60
CA THR A 97 10.14 3.93 10.00
C THR A 97 9.61 5.27 9.49
N ILE A 98 8.63 5.27 8.59
CA ILE A 98 8.06 6.52 8.10
C ILE A 98 7.11 7.13 9.15
N PHE A 99 6.92 8.44 9.07
CA PHE A 99 6.11 9.20 10.04
C PHE A 99 4.65 8.73 10.14
N ASP A 100 4.08 8.27 9.04
CA ASP A 100 2.67 7.85 8.93
C ASP A 100 2.59 6.52 8.15
N PRO A 101 2.94 5.37 8.78
CA PRO A 101 2.94 4.08 8.12
C PRO A 101 1.51 3.62 7.78
N PRO A 102 1.28 3.02 6.60
CA PRO A 102 0.01 2.36 6.30
C PRO A 102 -0.32 1.27 7.33
N ILE A 103 -1.51 1.29 7.91
CA ILE A 103 -1.95 0.26 8.86
C ILE A 103 -2.15 -1.08 8.18
N ALA A 104 -2.56 -1.06 6.93
CA ALA A 104 -2.64 -2.23 6.08
C ALA A 104 -2.30 -1.85 4.64
N LEU A 105 -1.74 -2.79 3.90
CA LEU A 105 -1.47 -2.72 2.47
C LEU A 105 -2.30 -3.76 1.75
N PHE A 106 -2.87 -3.37 0.62
CA PHE A 106 -3.47 -4.27 -0.35
C PHE A 106 -2.43 -4.56 -1.42
N VAL A 107 -2.14 -5.84 -1.63
CA VAL A 107 -1.01 -6.28 -2.46
C VAL A 107 -1.48 -7.26 -3.52
N LYS A 108 -1.18 -6.96 -4.79
CA LYS A 108 -1.29 -7.90 -5.90
C LYS A 108 0.10 -8.22 -6.43
N GLY A 109 0.40 -9.51 -6.57
CA GLY A 109 1.76 -10.00 -6.79
C GLY A 109 2.42 -10.38 -5.47
N THR A 110 3.75 -10.29 -5.40
CA THR A 110 4.51 -10.77 -4.24
C THR A 110 5.51 -9.74 -3.77
N LEU A 111 5.57 -9.48 -2.47
CA LEU A 111 6.67 -8.75 -1.83
C LEU A 111 7.73 -9.76 -1.41
N LEU A 112 9.00 -9.40 -1.56
CA LEU A 112 10.15 -10.24 -1.25
C LEU A 112 11.11 -9.52 -0.29
N PRO A 113 11.90 -10.24 0.52
CA PRO A 113 12.95 -9.64 1.35
C PRO A 113 13.95 -8.78 0.55
N ALA A 114 14.23 -9.15 -0.71
CA ALA A 114 15.10 -8.40 -1.61
C ALA A 114 14.57 -6.98 -1.92
N ASP A 115 13.26 -6.73 -1.77
CA ASP A 115 12.66 -5.41 -1.99
C ASP A 115 13.12 -4.36 -0.96
N GLN A 116 13.82 -4.76 0.10
CA GLN A 116 14.48 -3.82 1.01
C GLN A 116 15.61 -3.02 0.31
N GLN A 117 16.16 -3.55 -0.79
CA GLN A 117 17.10 -2.86 -1.66
C GLN A 117 16.35 -2.24 -2.84
N ALA A 118 15.50 -1.26 -2.56
CA ALA A 118 14.70 -0.59 -3.58
C ALA A 118 15.13 0.86 -3.79
N ILE A 119 15.07 1.32 -5.05
CA ILE A 119 15.26 2.73 -5.44
C ILE A 119 13.97 3.22 -6.09
N ALA A 120 13.48 4.36 -5.63
CA ALA A 120 12.35 5.02 -6.27
C ALA A 120 12.84 5.81 -7.50
N ILE A 121 12.12 5.71 -8.62
CA ILE A 121 12.27 6.60 -9.77
C ILE A 121 10.91 7.26 -10.00
N VAL A 122 10.88 8.59 -9.87
CA VAL A 122 9.66 9.38 -10.03
C VAL A 122 9.94 10.59 -10.91
N GLY A 123 8.89 11.19 -11.46
CA GLY A 123 9.11 12.39 -12.26
C GLY A 123 7.84 12.95 -12.89
N SER A 124 8.02 13.76 -13.93
CA SER A 124 6.92 14.45 -14.59
C SER A 124 5.98 13.46 -15.30
N ARG A 125 4.66 13.67 -15.15
CA ARG A 125 3.63 13.00 -15.96
C ARG A 125 3.71 13.38 -17.45
N ARG A 126 4.30 14.53 -17.73
CA ARG A 126 4.54 15.08 -19.08
C ARG A 126 6.03 15.08 -19.40
N ALA A 127 6.74 14.01 -18.99
CA ALA A 127 8.16 13.85 -19.27
C ALA A 127 8.45 13.94 -20.79
N SER A 128 9.51 14.64 -21.14
CA SER A 128 10.02 14.70 -22.52
C SER A 128 10.44 13.31 -23.00
N PRO A 129 10.62 13.10 -24.32
CA PRO A 129 11.21 11.85 -24.82
C PRO A 129 12.54 11.52 -24.16
N TYR A 130 13.39 12.53 -23.95
CA TYR A 130 14.66 12.38 -23.25
C TYR A 130 14.45 11.94 -21.77
N GLY A 131 13.56 12.62 -21.04
CA GLY A 131 13.27 12.25 -19.64
C GLY A 131 12.73 10.81 -19.51
N ARG A 132 11.83 10.39 -20.41
CA ARG A 132 11.36 9.00 -20.43
C ARG A 132 12.49 8.01 -20.73
N HIS A 133 13.37 8.34 -21.68
CA HIS A 133 14.54 7.52 -21.98
C HIS A 133 15.46 7.39 -20.76
N VAL A 134 15.81 8.49 -20.11
CA VAL A 134 16.66 8.50 -18.92
C VAL A 134 16.03 7.68 -17.78
N ALA A 135 14.73 7.85 -17.51
CA ALA A 135 14.04 7.07 -16.49
C ALA A 135 14.10 5.55 -16.78
N ALA A 136 13.90 5.16 -18.04
CA ALA A 136 13.96 3.77 -18.44
C ALA A 136 15.37 3.18 -18.35
N GLU A 137 16.41 3.90 -18.80
CA GLU A 137 17.80 3.44 -18.73
C GLU A 137 18.31 3.33 -17.29
N LEU A 138 17.98 4.32 -16.43
CA LEU A 138 18.32 4.26 -15.01
C LEU A 138 17.65 3.04 -14.35
N ALA A 139 16.36 2.82 -14.64
CA ALA A 139 15.63 1.67 -14.09
C ALA A 139 16.22 0.34 -14.54
N ALA A 140 16.60 0.22 -15.82
CA ALA A 140 17.24 -0.97 -16.36
C ALA A 140 18.61 -1.21 -15.70
N GLY A 141 19.44 -0.16 -15.56
CA GLY A 141 20.73 -0.25 -14.89
C GLY A 141 20.61 -0.66 -13.42
N LEU A 142 19.68 -0.07 -12.67
CA LEU A 142 19.43 -0.46 -11.27
C LEU A 142 18.97 -1.91 -11.16
N ALA A 143 18.06 -2.35 -12.05
CA ALA A 143 17.58 -3.72 -12.09
C ALA A 143 18.72 -4.74 -12.35
N GLN A 144 19.64 -4.43 -13.26
CA GLN A 144 20.82 -5.26 -13.54
C GLN A 144 21.77 -5.39 -12.34
N HIS A 145 21.73 -4.41 -11.42
CA HIS A 145 22.50 -4.44 -10.16
C HIS A 145 21.68 -5.02 -8.97
N GLY A 146 20.55 -5.64 -9.24
CA GLY A 146 19.74 -6.31 -8.24
C GLY A 146 18.86 -5.40 -7.39
N PHE A 147 18.72 -4.12 -7.73
CA PHE A 147 17.79 -3.23 -7.05
C PHE A 147 16.37 -3.42 -7.55
N THR A 148 15.40 -3.40 -6.63
CA THR A 148 14.00 -3.27 -6.97
C THR A 148 13.67 -1.81 -7.31
N VAL A 149 13.01 -1.57 -8.43
CA VAL A 149 12.56 -0.23 -8.82
C VAL A 149 11.17 0.03 -8.26
N VAL A 150 10.99 1.12 -7.51
CA VAL A 150 9.69 1.54 -6.98
C VAL A 150 9.22 2.79 -7.71
N SER A 151 7.96 2.82 -8.15
CA SER A 151 7.37 4.03 -8.73
C SER A 151 5.85 4.05 -8.58
N GLY A 152 5.21 5.10 -9.08
CA GLY A 152 3.79 5.35 -8.87
C GLY A 152 2.87 5.01 -10.04
N MET A 153 3.38 4.38 -11.09
CA MET A 153 2.62 3.99 -12.28
C MET A 153 1.89 5.17 -12.98
N ALA A 154 2.31 6.42 -12.73
CA ALA A 154 1.78 7.57 -13.43
C ALA A 154 2.27 7.61 -14.90
N LEU A 155 1.60 8.40 -15.75
CA LEU A 155 2.11 8.70 -17.08
C LEU A 155 3.52 9.30 -17.01
N GLY A 156 4.32 9.15 -18.04
CA GLY A 156 5.62 9.78 -18.17
C GLY A 156 6.75 9.01 -17.49
N ALA A 157 7.45 9.63 -16.55
CA ALA A 157 8.66 9.07 -15.95
C ALA A 157 8.40 7.77 -15.17
N ASP A 158 7.30 7.68 -14.41
CA ASP A 158 6.97 6.51 -13.61
C ASP A 158 6.78 5.26 -14.49
N ALA A 159 5.94 5.38 -15.54
CA ALA A 159 5.71 4.28 -16.49
C ALA A 159 7.00 3.89 -17.22
N ALA A 160 7.81 4.87 -17.64
CA ALA A 160 9.08 4.63 -18.30
C ALA A 160 10.05 3.86 -17.39
N ALA A 161 10.10 4.19 -16.09
CA ALA A 161 10.92 3.47 -15.12
C ALA A 161 10.47 2.00 -14.97
N HIS A 162 9.17 1.75 -14.81
CA HIS A 162 8.64 0.37 -14.75
C HIS A 162 8.97 -0.41 -16.04
N GLU A 163 8.74 0.18 -17.21
CA GLU A 163 9.04 -0.45 -18.49
C GLU A 163 10.52 -0.77 -18.68
N GLY A 164 11.41 0.17 -18.30
CA GLY A 164 12.85 -0.03 -18.34
C GLY A 164 13.31 -1.18 -17.44
N CYS A 165 12.80 -1.23 -16.22
CA CYS A 165 13.07 -2.31 -15.29
C CYS A 165 12.61 -3.67 -15.80
N LEU A 166 11.37 -3.76 -16.29
CA LEU A 166 10.81 -5.01 -16.85
C LEU A 166 11.54 -5.46 -18.13
N ARG A 167 11.97 -4.53 -18.97
CA ARG A 167 12.79 -4.82 -20.17
C ARG A 167 14.13 -5.48 -19.81
N ALA A 168 14.72 -5.09 -18.68
CA ALA A 168 15.92 -5.69 -18.14
C ALA A 168 15.65 -6.96 -17.28
N SER A 169 14.44 -7.53 -17.35
CA SER A 169 14.00 -8.65 -16.54
C SER A 169 14.13 -8.40 -15.04
N GLY A 170 14.10 -7.13 -14.64
CA GLY A 170 14.20 -6.70 -13.25
C GLY A 170 12.87 -6.72 -12.52
N ARG A 171 12.99 -6.48 -11.20
CA ARG A 171 11.86 -6.46 -10.29
C ARG A 171 11.39 -5.03 -10.01
N THR A 172 10.09 -4.79 -10.10
CA THR A 172 9.53 -3.46 -9.84
C THR A 172 8.25 -3.52 -9.01
N ILE A 173 8.03 -2.50 -8.19
CA ILE A 173 6.85 -2.33 -7.33
C ILE A 173 6.13 -1.05 -7.74
N ALA A 174 4.86 -1.18 -8.11
CA ALA A 174 3.99 -0.04 -8.35
C ALA A 174 3.18 0.28 -7.09
N VAL A 175 3.23 1.53 -6.64
CA VAL A 175 2.39 2.02 -5.54
C VAL A 175 1.24 2.82 -6.15
N LEU A 176 -0.01 2.47 -5.86
CA LEU A 176 -1.19 3.15 -6.42
C LEU A 176 -1.76 4.16 -5.42
N ALA A 177 -2.44 5.18 -5.96
CA ALA A 177 -3.13 6.21 -5.16
C ALA A 177 -4.61 5.90 -4.93
N GLY A 178 -5.20 5.03 -5.74
CA GLY A 178 -6.51 4.42 -5.56
C GLY A 178 -6.40 2.97 -5.13
N GLY A 179 -7.50 2.24 -5.11
CA GLY A 179 -7.53 0.82 -4.79
C GLY A 179 -6.56 0.02 -5.66
N VAL A 180 -6.00 -1.04 -5.09
CA VAL A 180 -5.03 -1.88 -5.78
C VAL A 180 -5.61 -2.54 -7.04
N ASP A 181 -6.93 -2.69 -7.12
CA ASP A 181 -7.70 -3.22 -8.24
C ASP A 181 -8.19 -2.12 -9.22
N VAL A 182 -7.91 -0.84 -8.93
CA VAL A 182 -8.30 0.29 -9.78
C VAL A 182 -7.12 0.77 -10.59
N ILE A 183 -7.04 0.31 -11.84
CA ILE A 183 -5.94 0.65 -12.75
C ILE A 183 -6.07 2.10 -13.21
N TYR A 184 -5.09 2.92 -12.85
CA TYR A 184 -5.04 4.31 -13.29
C TYR A 184 -3.60 4.73 -13.63
N PRO A 185 -3.36 5.31 -14.81
CA PRO A 185 -4.34 5.51 -15.89
C PRO A 185 -4.73 4.19 -16.58
N PRO A 186 -5.91 4.11 -17.24
CA PRO A 186 -6.40 2.87 -17.88
C PRO A 186 -5.46 2.31 -18.95
N GLU A 187 -4.72 3.17 -19.62
CA GLU A 187 -3.73 2.82 -20.66
C GLU A 187 -2.61 1.93 -20.12
N HIS A 188 -2.38 1.93 -18.81
CA HIS A 188 -1.35 1.11 -18.15
C HIS A 188 -1.85 -0.28 -17.73
N ALA A 189 -2.99 -0.76 -18.24
CA ALA A 189 -3.53 -2.07 -17.87
C ALA A 189 -2.53 -3.21 -18.17
N SER A 190 -1.87 -3.21 -19.31
CA SER A 190 -0.84 -4.20 -19.65
C SER A 190 0.39 -4.09 -18.73
N LEU A 191 0.86 -2.87 -18.48
CA LEU A 191 1.98 -2.62 -17.56
C LEU A 191 1.66 -3.11 -16.15
N TYR A 192 0.46 -2.81 -15.64
CA TYR A 192 -0.03 -3.30 -14.35
C TYR A 192 0.06 -4.82 -14.23
N GLN A 193 -0.43 -5.57 -15.24
CA GLN A 193 -0.40 -7.03 -15.20
C GLN A 193 1.03 -7.58 -15.21
N ARG A 194 1.92 -6.99 -15.98
CA ARG A 194 3.33 -7.38 -16.04
C ARG A 194 4.04 -7.11 -14.71
N ILE A 195 3.78 -5.97 -14.07
CA ILE A 195 4.32 -5.66 -12.74
C ILE A 195 3.79 -6.65 -11.71
N ALA A 196 2.49 -6.91 -11.70
CA ALA A 196 1.88 -7.86 -10.76
C ALA A 196 2.40 -9.30 -10.92
N ALA A 197 2.79 -9.69 -12.14
CA ALA A 197 3.30 -11.03 -12.43
C ALA A 197 4.73 -11.27 -11.93
N THR A 198 5.61 -10.25 -11.96
CA THR A 198 7.04 -10.39 -11.66
C THR A 198 7.48 -9.61 -10.42
N GLY A 199 6.64 -8.72 -9.92
CA GLY A 199 6.88 -7.85 -8.79
C GLY A 199 5.65 -7.75 -7.89
N ALA A 200 5.25 -6.51 -7.59
CA ALA A 200 4.03 -6.24 -6.84
C ALA A 200 3.38 -4.91 -7.26
N VAL A 201 2.06 -4.88 -7.17
CA VAL A 201 1.28 -3.65 -7.14
C VAL A 201 0.69 -3.51 -5.77
N ILE A 202 0.88 -2.37 -5.13
CA ILE A 202 0.44 -2.14 -3.74
C ILE A 202 -0.38 -0.87 -3.60
N SER A 203 -1.26 -0.83 -2.64
CA SER A 203 -2.00 0.35 -2.25
C SER A 203 -2.39 0.32 -0.77
N GLU A 204 -2.47 1.49 -0.15
CA GLU A 204 -3.11 1.70 1.16
C GLU A 204 -4.62 1.95 1.02
N ALA A 205 -5.06 2.43 -0.15
CA ALA A 205 -6.47 2.70 -0.40
C ALA A 205 -7.27 1.39 -0.49
N LEU A 206 -8.49 1.42 0.02
CA LEU A 206 -9.40 0.28 -0.05
C LEU A 206 -9.61 -0.16 -1.50
N PRO A 207 -9.76 -1.46 -1.75
CA PRO A 207 -10.15 -1.98 -3.05
C PRO A 207 -11.41 -1.27 -3.58
N GLY A 208 -11.43 -0.98 -4.88
CA GLY A 208 -12.49 -0.22 -5.52
C GLY A 208 -12.43 1.30 -5.31
N ALA A 209 -11.55 1.81 -4.44
CA ALA A 209 -11.46 3.25 -4.21
C ALA A 209 -10.88 3.98 -5.43
N PRO A 210 -11.50 5.07 -5.90
CA PRO A 210 -11.00 5.84 -7.04
C PRO A 210 -9.71 6.59 -6.71
N SER A 211 -8.87 6.83 -7.72
CA SER A 211 -7.70 7.70 -7.60
C SER A 211 -8.14 9.17 -7.61
N LEU A 212 -8.14 9.83 -6.47
CA LEU A 212 -8.48 11.24 -6.31
C LEU A 212 -7.23 12.11 -6.36
N ARG A 213 -7.37 13.40 -6.74
CA ARG A 213 -6.23 14.35 -6.81
C ARG A 213 -5.44 14.42 -5.50
N GLY A 214 -6.12 14.43 -4.36
CA GLY A 214 -5.49 14.48 -3.03
C GLY A 214 -4.78 13.19 -2.60
N SER A 215 -5.11 12.03 -3.18
CA SER A 215 -4.49 10.76 -2.81
C SER A 215 -3.08 10.57 -3.39
N PHE A 216 -2.72 11.26 -4.47
CA PHE A 216 -1.38 11.12 -5.07
C PHE A 216 -0.24 11.61 -4.15
N PRO A 217 -0.31 12.82 -3.53
CA PRO A 217 0.70 13.24 -2.57
C PRO A 217 0.77 12.32 -1.34
N VAL A 218 -0.37 11.88 -0.83
CA VAL A 218 -0.43 10.98 0.33
C VAL A 218 0.28 9.65 0.02
N ARG A 219 0.03 9.06 -1.16
CA ARG A 219 0.67 7.84 -1.61
C ARG A 219 2.19 7.98 -1.73
N ASN A 220 2.72 9.14 -2.12
CA ASN A 220 4.15 9.32 -2.38
C ASN A 220 5.02 9.01 -1.17
N ARG A 221 4.51 9.15 0.07
CA ARG A 221 5.25 8.74 1.28
C ARG A 221 5.56 7.23 1.30
N ILE A 222 4.71 6.42 0.66
CA ILE A 222 4.92 4.97 0.56
C ILE A 222 6.01 4.68 -0.47
N ILE A 223 6.03 5.39 -1.61
CA ILE A 223 7.09 5.25 -2.62
C ILE A 223 8.46 5.54 -2.00
N SER A 224 8.61 6.70 -1.36
CA SER A 224 9.86 7.08 -0.71
C SER A 224 10.19 6.18 0.48
N GLY A 225 9.18 5.77 1.25
CA GLY A 225 9.34 4.92 2.42
C GLY A 225 9.81 3.50 2.11
N LEU A 226 9.46 2.95 0.96
CA LEU A 226 9.94 1.65 0.49
C LEU A 226 11.40 1.68 0.02
N SER A 227 11.95 2.86 -0.27
CA SER A 227 13.17 3.01 -1.03
C SER A 227 14.34 3.47 -0.17
N VAL A 228 15.56 3.04 -0.50
CA VAL A 228 16.80 3.53 0.11
C VAL A 228 17.22 4.89 -0.45
N GLY A 229 16.68 5.26 -1.62
CA GLY A 229 16.92 6.54 -2.29
C GLY A 229 15.83 6.84 -3.31
N VAL A 230 15.71 8.10 -3.70
CA VAL A 230 14.74 8.58 -4.68
C VAL A 230 15.46 9.35 -5.78
N VAL A 231 15.23 8.96 -7.02
CA VAL A 231 15.69 9.65 -8.21
C VAL A 231 14.51 10.40 -8.83
N VAL A 232 14.68 11.68 -9.11
CA VAL A 232 13.68 12.52 -9.77
C VAL A 232 14.17 12.84 -11.19
N VAL A 233 13.33 12.52 -12.19
CA VAL A 233 13.63 12.68 -13.63
C VAL A 233 12.71 13.70 -14.27
#